data_39132d10732ff8033219539ca8d19ae6
#
_entry.id   39132d10732ff8033219539ca8d19ae6
#
_cell.length_a   1.000
_cell.length_b   1.000
_cell.length_c   1.000
_cell.angle_alpha   90.00
_cell.angle_beta   90.00
_cell.angle_gamma   90.00
#
_symmetry.space_group_name_H-M   'P 1'
#
loop_
_entity.id
_entity.type
_entity.pdbx_description
1 polymer ?
#
loop_
_entity_poly.entity_id
_entity_poly.type
_entity_poly.pdbx_seq_one_letter_code
_entity_poly.pdbx_strand_id
1 'polypeptide(L)'
;SIDEIAVLNLEGSGMVGIPGFSKRLFDALSRAQINVILITQSSSEHSICVAIAESSAEHSKNVVDQEFEYEIATGKIEPLKVETDFSILALVGDKMKEHTGVSGKMFTTLGQNGINIHAIAQGSSERNISAIISSRDVRKAVNTLHEEFFSDGSKQVNIYVAGIGTVGSRLIDQLRSQHDHVLNDLSLNLRVVGIANSTRSLFDEDGLDLSDLRTMIDSAEAGSVTAFTDAIIKNNLRNSVFVDVTASADVVEMYPKLLERSVSIIACNKVAASAAY
;
A
#
# COMPACT_ATOMS: atom_id res chain seq x y z
N SER A 1 12.78 3.69 -2.81
CA SER A 1 12.50 2.27 -2.52
C SER A 1 13.61 1.37 -3.04
N ILE A 2 13.67 0.16 -2.54
CA ILE A 2 14.46 -0.95 -3.07
C ILE A 2 13.45 -2.04 -3.37
N ASP A 3 13.36 -2.44 -4.61
CA ASP A 3 12.37 -3.41 -5.09
C ASP A 3 12.96 -4.82 -5.22
N GLU A 4 12.13 -5.81 -5.58
CA GLU A 4 12.53 -7.22 -5.74
C GLU A 4 13.17 -7.80 -4.46
N ILE A 5 12.47 -7.68 -3.35
CA ILE A 5 12.91 -8.12 -2.03
C ILE A 5 12.18 -9.40 -1.61
N ALA A 6 12.93 -10.37 -1.14
CA ALA A 6 12.42 -11.50 -0.38
C ALA A 6 12.69 -11.32 1.12
N VAL A 7 11.75 -11.75 1.93
CA VAL A 7 11.84 -11.78 3.39
C VAL A 7 12.02 -13.21 3.85
N LEU A 8 13.09 -13.45 4.56
CA LEU A 8 13.42 -14.72 5.21
C LEU A 8 13.07 -14.60 6.68
N ASN A 9 12.31 -15.54 7.22
CA ASN A 9 11.97 -15.57 8.64
C ASN A 9 12.37 -16.93 9.25
N LEU A 10 13.37 -16.91 10.15
CA LEU A 10 13.80 -18.05 10.94
C LEU A 10 13.11 -17.97 12.30
N GLU A 11 12.23 -18.93 12.59
CA GLU A 11 11.39 -18.94 13.77
C GLU A 11 11.50 -20.24 14.56
N GLY A 12 11.43 -20.15 15.89
CA GLY A 12 11.28 -21.31 16.74
C GLY A 12 11.58 -21.04 18.21
N SER A 13 10.88 -21.77 19.09
CA SER A 13 11.06 -21.69 20.54
C SER A 13 12.44 -22.19 21.01
N GLY A 14 13.09 -23.00 20.19
CA GLY A 14 14.43 -23.50 20.47
C GLY A 14 15.56 -22.50 20.31
N MET A 15 15.26 -21.28 19.87
CA MET A 15 16.25 -20.20 19.73
C MET A 15 16.41 -19.38 21.01
N VAL A 16 15.40 -19.38 21.89
CA VAL A 16 15.33 -18.51 23.06
C VAL A 16 16.44 -18.88 24.08
N GLY A 17 17.24 -17.87 24.43
CA GLY A 17 18.34 -18.02 25.41
C GLY A 17 19.53 -18.89 24.95
N ILE A 18 19.54 -19.31 23.67
CA ILE A 18 20.63 -20.13 23.12
C ILE A 18 21.50 -19.27 22.21
N PRO A 19 22.79 -19.03 22.60
CA PRO A 19 23.67 -18.21 21.77
C PRO A 19 24.07 -18.92 20.48
N GLY A 20 24.26 -18.15 19.41
CA GLY A 20 24.86 -18.63 18.18
C GLY A 20 23.94 -18.83 17.00
N PHE A 21 22.60 -18.78 17.15
CA PHE A 21 21.68 -18.90 16.03
C PHE A 21 21.90 -17.79 14.97
N SER A 22 21.99 -16.53 15.40
CA SER A 22 22.25 -15.41 14.49
C SER A 22 23.58 -15.60 13.75
N LYS A 23 24.65 -16.03 14.46
CA LYS A 23 25.95 -16.30 13.83
C LYS A 23 25.81 -17.35 12.74
N ARG A 24 25.20 -18.49 13.04
CA ARG A 24 25.03 -19.59 12.08
C ARG A 24 24.21 -19.17 10.85
N LEU A 25 23.13 -18.43 11.05
CA LEU A 25 22.30 -17.89 9.96
C LEU A 25 23.14 -17.00 9.03
N PHE A 26 23.85 -16.02 9.59
CA PHE A 26 24.64 -15.10 8.76
C PHE A 26 25.88 -15.77 8.16
N ASP A 27 26.50 -16.73 8.83
CA ASP A 27 27.61 -17.53 8.26
C ASP A 27 27.11 -18.38 7.08
N ALA A 28 25.92 -18.99 7.16
CA ALA A 28 25.32 -19.76 6.08
C ALA A 28 25.04 -18.88 4.85
N LEU A 29 24.39 -17.74 5.05
CA LEU A 29 24.11 -16.77 3.97
C LEU A 29 25.41 -16.21 3.35
N SER A 30 26.40 -15.90 4.19
CA SER A 30 27.70 -15.37 3.73
C SER A 30 28.49 -16.39 2.89
N ARG A 31 28.56 -17.67 3.34
CA ARG A 31 29.18 -18.74 2.55
C ARG A 31 28.51 -18.96 1.20
N ALA A 32 27.21 -18.75 1.14
CA ALA A 32 26.43 -18.83 -0.09
C ALA A 32 26.48 -17.54 -0.94
N GLN A 33 27.30 -16.53 -0.55
CA GLN A 33 27.43 -15.23 -1.22
C GLN A 33 26.11 -14.47 -1.35
N ILE A 34 25.23 -14.61 -0.36
CA ILE A 34 23.92 -13.94 -0.32
C ILE A 34 24.08 -12.67 0.50
N ASN A 35 23.82 -11.53 -0.15
CA ASN A 35 23.86 -10.22 0.51
C ASN A 35 22.59 -9.97 1.33
N VAL A 36 22.77 -9.57 2.59
CA VAL A 36 21.70 -9.19 3.51
C VAL A 36 21.49 -7.68 3.44
N ILE A 37 20.27 -7.25 3.11
CA ILE A 37 19.92 -5.85 2.89
C ILE A 37 19.34 -5.21 4.17
N LEU A 38 18.51 -5.96 4.91
CA LEU A 38 17.89 -5.50 6.14
C LEU A 38 17.80 -6.65 7.13
N ILE A 39 17.99 -6.34 8.42
CA ILE A 39 17.88 -7.28 9.52
C ILE A 39 16.96 -6.68 10.58
N THR A 40 16.01 -7.48 11.05
CA THR A 40 15.24 -7.17 12.25
C THR A 40 15.07 -8.42 13.10
N GLN A 41 15.15 -8.27 14.41
CA GLN A 41 14.99 -9.35 15.36
C GLN A 41 14.05 -8.90 16.46
N SER A 42 13.08 -9.76 16.82
CA SER A 42 12.20 -9.49 17.93
C SER A 42 12.94 -9.61 19.28
N SER A 43 12.55 -8.82 20.26
CA SER A 43 13.11 -8.85 21.61
C SER A 43 12.84 -10.20 22.35
N SER A 44 11.91 -11.00 21.85
CA SER A 44 11.58 -12.33 22.39
C SER A 44 12.57 -13.42 21.96
N GLU A 45 13.54 -13.12 21.10
CA GLU A 45 14.51 -14.06 20.52
C GLU A 45 13.88 -15.25 19.76
N HIS A 46 12.56 -15.22 19.53
CA HIS A 46 11.84 -16.28 18.84
C HIS A 46 11.99 -16.25 17.32
N SER A 47 12.37 -15.11 16.75
CA SER A 47 12.48 -14.95 15.31
C SER A 47 13.61 -14.00 14.89
N ILE A 48 14.23 -14.33 13.77
CA ILE A 48 15.17 -13.47 13.05
C ILE A 48 14.61 -13.29 11.65
N CYS A 49 14.32 -12.04 11.29
CA CYS A 49 13.82 -11.66 9.98
C CYS A 49 14.94 -10.97 9.19
N VAL A 50 15.14 -11.40 7.95
CA VAL A 50 16.21 -10.91 7.06
C VAL A 50 15.61 -10.60 5.70
N ALA A 51 15.96 -9.45 5.13
CA ALA A 51 15.61 -9.12 3.75
C ALA A 51 16.81 -9.28 2.84
N ILE A 52 16.60 -9.91 1.70
CA ILE A 52 17.58 -10.19 0.65
C ILE A 52 16.99 -9.85 -0.73
N ALA A 53 17.83 -9.91 -1.78
CA ALA A 53 17.32 -9.86 -3.15
C ALA A 53 16.44 -11.08 -3.46
N GLU A 54 15.29 -10.88 -4.08
CA GLU A 54 14.33 -11.94 -4.38
C GLU A 54 14.91 -13.05 -5.25
N SER A 55 15.82 -12.70 -6.16
CA SER A 55 16.55 -13.68 -7.01
C SER A 55 17.34 -14.72 -6.21
N SER A 56 17.65 -14.46 -4.93
CA SER A 56 18.37 -15.38 -4.05
C SER A 56 17.45 -16.16 -3.11
N ALA A 57 16.13 -16.01 -3.19
CA ALA A 57 15.16 -16.53 -2.23
C ALA A 57 15.22 -18.06 -2.07
N GLU A 58 15.12 -18.78 -3.18
CA GLU A 58 15.14 -20.27 -3.16
C GLU A 58 16.48 -20.81 -2.70
N HIS A 59 17.59 -20.22 -3.18
CA HIS A 59 18.92 -20.63 -2.76
C HIS A 59 19.14 -20.41 -1.26
N SER A 60 18.67 -19.27 -0.74
CA SER A 60 18.74 -18.97 0.70
C SER A 60 18.00 -19.99 1.55
N LYS A 61 16.78 -20.39 1.12
CA LYS A 61 16.00 -21.39 1.82
C LYS A 61 16.76 -22.71 1.94
N ASN A 62 17.31 -23.21 0.84
CA ASN A 62 18.02 -24.48 0.82
C ASN A 62 19.26 -24.45 1.72
N VAL A 63 20.05 -23.37 1.67
CA VAL A 63 21.28 -23.23 2.47
C VAL A 63 20.97 -23.11 3.96
N VAL A 64 19.95 -22.36 4.34
CA VAL A 64 19.58 -22.18 5.74
C VAL A 64 18.92 -23.43 6.30
N ASP A 65 18.00 -24.07 5.58
CA ASP A 65 17.37 -25.33 6.02
C ASP A 65 18.42 -26.44 6.20
N GLN A 66 19.45 -26.49 5.34
CA GLN A 66 20.57 -27.41 5.50
C GLN A 66 21.43 -27.10 6.75
N GLU A 67 21.73 -25.82 7.00
CA GLU A 67 22.50 -25.40 8.19
C GLU A 67 21.79 -25.76 9.49
N PHE A 68 20.45 -25.72 9.49
CA PHE A 68 19.61 -25.97 10.67
C PHE A 68 18.86 -27.32 10.62
N GLU A 69 19.30 -28.25 9.78
CA GLU A 69 18.63 -29.54 9.57
C GLU A 69 18.31 -30.28 10.88
N TYR A 70 19.25 -30.30 11.83
CA TYR A 70 19.05 -30.96 13.11
C TYR A 70 17.97 -30.32 13.97
N GLU A 71 17.98 -28.98 14.07
CA GLU A 71 17.01 -28.24 14.84
C GLU A 71 15.61 -28.33 14.23
N ILE A 72 15.51 -28.33 12.90
CA ILE A 72 14.26 -28.54 12.17
C ILE A 72 13.74 -29.96 12.42
N ALA A 73 14.57 -30.97 12.25
CA ALA A 73 14.17 -32.36 12.46
C ALA A 73 13.72 -32.66 13.91
N THR A 74 14.26 -31.92 14.88
CA THR A 74 13.89 -32.07 16.31
C THR A 74 12.75 -31.13 16.72
N GLY A 75 12.17 -30.34 15.80
CA GLY A 75 11.07 -29.43 16.06
C GLY A 75 11.44 -28.23 16.96
N LYS A 76 12.73 -27.90 17.08
CA LYS A 76 13.21 -26.72 17.84
C LYS A 76 13.00 -25.42 17.07
N ILE A 77 13.12 -25.47 15.75
CA ILE A 77 12.81 -24.37 14.84
C ILE A 77 11.95 -24.88 13.68
N GLU A 78 11.25 -23.98 13.04
CA GLU A 78 10.52 -24.26 11.80
C GLU A 78 11.46 -24.17 10.59
N PRO A 79 11.15 -24.88 9.46
CA PRO A 79 11.83 -24.63 8.20
C PRO A 79 11.74 -23.15 7.84
N LEU A 80 12.81 -22.61 7.22
CA LEU A 80 12.86 -21.20 6.85
C LEU A 80 11.62 -20.79 6.04
N LYS A 81 10.90 -19.81 6.54
CA LYS A 81 9.81 -19.19 5.80
C LYS A 81 10.40 -18.14 4.86
N VAL A 82 9.99 -18.20 3.60
CA VAL A 82 10.41 -17.26 2.56
C VAL A 82 9.16 -16.67 1.92
N GLU A 83 9.08 -15.36 1.94
CA GLU A 83 8.01 -14.59 1.30
C GLU A 83 8.63 -13.64 0.28
N THR A 84 7.98 -13.47 -0.86
CA THR A 84 8.43 -12.64 -1.99
C THR A 84 7.46 -11.50 -2.27
N ASP A 85 7.69 -10.75 -3.35
CA ASP A 85 6.86 -9.60 -3.74
C ASP A 85 6.89 -8.43 -2.74
N PHE A 86 8.03 -8.19 -2.11
CA PHE A 86 8.25 -7.07 -1.20
C PHE A 86 9.17 -6.00 -1.77
N SER A 87 9.07 -4.84 -1.16
CA SER A 87 9.98 -3.72 -1.38
C SER A 87 10.34 -3.06 -0.05
N ILE A 88 11.54 -2.52 0.05
CA ILE A 88 11.97 -1.73 1.19
C ILE A 88 11.73 -0.25 0.88
N LEU A 89 10.95 0.40 1.72
CA LEU A 89 10.72 1.83 1.71
C LEU A 89 11.55 2.46 2.82
N ALA A 90 12.37 3.46 2.49
CA ALA A 90 13.18 4.16 3.47
C ALA A 90 12.87 5.65 3.49
N LEU A 91 12.60 6.19 4.67
CA LEU A 91 12.60 7.62 4.96
C LEU A 91 13.98 8.01 5.45
N VAL A 92 14.65 8.93 4.76
CA VAL A 92 16.03 9.33 5.02
C VAL A 92 16.09 10.82 5.34
N GLY A 93 16.79 11.18 6.40
CA GLY A 93 16.97 12.59 6.78
C GLY A 93 18.13 12.78 7.74
N ASP A 94 18.90 13.89 7.58
CA ASP A 94 20.10 14.15 8.37
C ASP A 94 19.81 14.56 9.84
N LYS A 95 18.61 15.10 10.13
CA LYS A 95 18.22 15.62 11.44
C LYS A 95 17.06 14.88 12.09
N MET A 96 16.84 13.64 11.73
CA MET A 96 15.68 12.88 12.23
C MET A 96 15.71 12.69 13.76
N LYS A 97 16.90 12.66 14.38
CA LYS A 97 17.07 12.60 15.84
C LYS A 97 16.50 13.81 16.58
N GLU A 98 16.54 14.98 15.94
CA GLU A 98 16.10 16.24 16.55
C GLU A 98 14.59 16.44 16.42
N HIS A 99 13.92 15.61 15.59
CA HIS A 99 12.48 15.72 15.31
C HIS A 99 11.73 14.52 15.87
N THR A 100 11.13 14.72 17.03
CA THR A 100 10.27 13.70 17.64
C THR A 100 9.03 13.43 16.78
N GLY A 101 8.58 12.17 16.75
CA GLY A 101 7.34 11.80 16.07
C GLY A 101 7.46 11.42 14.58
N VAL A 102 8.65 11.51 13.96
CA VAL A 102 8.86 11.17 12.54
C VAL A 102 8.42 9.75 12.23
N SER A 103 8.79 8.75 13.05
CA SER A 103 8.37 7.36 12.90
C SER A 103 6.86 7.22 13.05
N GLY A 104 6.27 7.86 14.05
CA GLY A 104 4.83 7.85 14.28
C GLY A 104 4.06 8.42 13.08
N LYS A 105 4.55 9.55 12.54
CA LYS A 105 3.98 10.19 11.35
C LYS A 105 4.06 9.26 10.13
N MET A 106 5.23 8.66 9.87
CA MET A 106 5.41 7.70 8.78
C MET A 106 4.44 6.53 8.87
N PHE A 107 4.36 5.87 10.03
CA PHE A 107 3.53 4.68 10.19
C PHE A 107 2.04 4.99 10.19
N THR A 108 1.63 6.09 10.80
CA THR A 108 0.24 6.57 10.75
C THR A 108 -0.19 6.83 9.30
N THR A 109 0.65 7.51 8.54
CA THR A 109 0.36 7.84 7.14
C THR A 109 0.23 6.59 6.27
N LEU A 110 1.13 5.61 6.43
CA LEU A 110 1.02 4.32 5.72
C LEU A 110 -0.27 3.58 6.11
N GLY A 111 -0.56 3.47 7.41
CA GLY A 111 -1.76 2.78 7.92
C GLY A 111 -3.07 3.40 7.46
N GLN A 112 -3.19 4.74 7.48
CA GLN A 112 -4.37 5.46 6.99
C GLN A 112 -4.63 5.25 5.50
N ASN A 113 -3.60 4.91 4.73
CA ASN A 113 -3.69 4.58 3.32
C ASN A 113 -3.79 3.07 3.05
N GLY A 114 -4.00 2.25 4.08
CA GLY A 114 -4.19 0.80 3.97
C GLY A 114 -2.93 0.05 3.53
N ILE A 115 -1.76 0.60 3.83
CA ILE A 115 -0.47 -0.03 3.52
C ILE A 115 0.00 -0.80 4.74
N ASN A 116 0.08 -2.13 4.60
CA ASN A 116 0.59 -3.00 5.65
C ASN A 116 2.12 -2.98 5.71
N ILE A 117 2.66 -2.95 6.92
CA ILE A 117 4.10 -3.01 7.18
C ILE A 117 4.43 -4.41 7.70
N HIS A 118 5.31 -5.12 6.98
CA HIS A 118 5.72 -6.49 7.32
C HIS A 118 6.91 -6.53 8.27
N ALA A 119 7.84 -5.60 8.12
CA ALA A 119 8.99 -5.47 9.04
C ALA A 119 9.48 -4.02 9.09
N ILE A 120 10.13 -3.66 10.19
CA ILE A 120 10.67 -2.32 10.43
C ILE A 120 12.12 -2.46 10.89
N ALA A 121 12.98 -1.61 10.36
CA ALA A 121 14.34 -1.44 10.87
C ALA A 121 14.67 0.06 11.02
N GLN A 122 15.17 0.42 12.19
CA GLN A 122 15.66 1.75 12.49
C GLN A 122 16.97 1.63 13.26
N GLY A 123 18.04 2.18 12.72
CA GLY A 123 19.34 2.17 13.37
C GLY A 123 19.46 3.26 14.45
N SER A 124 20.36 3.08 15.39
CA SER A 124 20.65 4.07 16.46
C SER A 124 21.18 5.41 15.93
N SER A 125 21.67 5.44 14.68
CA SER A 125 22.08 6.67 14.00
C SER A 125 20.89 7.56 13.63
N GLU A 126 19.67 6.98 13.60
CA GLU A 126 18.40 7.63 13.27
C GLU A 126 18.44 8.46 11.98
N ARG A 127 19.30 8.07 11.03
CA ARG A 127 19.38 8.70 9.71
C ARG A 127 18.35 8.15 8.72
N ASN A 128 17.82 6.97 9.01
CA ASN A 128 16.80 6.34 8.20
C ASN A 128 15.86 5.48 9.03
N ILE A 129 14.62 5.41 8.57
CA ILE A 129 13.61 4.45 9.03
C ILE A 129 13.25 3.65 7.81
N SER A 130 13.42 2.33 7.86
CA SER A 130 13.09 1.42 6.78
C SER A 130 11.89 0.57 7.15
N ALA A 131 10.98 0.39 6.21
CA ALA A 131 9.81 -0.47 6.33
C ALA A 131 9.74 -1.41 5.13
N ILE A 132 9.44 -2.68 5.37
CA ILE A 132 9.14 -3.65 4.32
C ILE A 132 7.64 -3.63 4.07
N ILE A 133 7.25 -3.41 2.83
CA ILE A 133 5.86 -3.35 2.37
C ILE A 133 5.69 -4.23 1.13
N SER A 134 4.44 -4.56 0.77
CA SER A 134 4.15 -5.25 -0.49
C SER A 134 4.55 -4.38 -1.69
N SER A 135 5.18 -4.97 -2.71
CA SER A 135 5.65 -4.28 -3.92
C SER A 135 4.53 -3.54 -4.64
N ARG A 136 3.31 -4.07 -4.64
CA ARG A 136 2.12 -3.43 -5.22
C ARG A 136 1.76 -2.08 -4.58
N ASP A 137 2.18 -1.84 -3.34
CA ASP A 137 1.84 -0.63 -2.58
C ASP A 137 2.93 0.45 -2.62
N VAL A 138 4.08 0.17 -3.23
CA VAL A 138 5.25 1.07 -3.26
C VAL A 138 4.90 2.45 -3.82
N ARG A 139 4.27 2.49 -4.98
CA ARG A 139 3.88 3.77 -5.62
C ARG A 139 2.98 4.60 -4.71
N LYS A 140 1.97 3.97 -4.11
CA LYS A 140 1.06 4.61 -3.17
C LYS A 140 1.81 5.10 -1.93
N ALA A 141 2.67 4.25 -1.35
CA ALA A 141 3.45 4.56 -0.17
C ALA A 141 4.39 5.75 -0.38
N VAL A 142 5.18 5.73 -1.47
CA VAL A 142 6.10 6.84 -1.81
C VAL A 142 5.33 8.15 -1.98
N ASN A 143 4.26 8.14 -2.77
CA ASN A 143 3.47 9.35 -3.01
C ASN A 143 2.79 9.88 -1.75
N THR A 144 2.28 9.00 -0.89
CA THR A 144 1.63 9.37 0.37
C THR A 144 2.63 9.96 1.37
N LEU A 145 3.80 9.35 1.51
CA LEU A 145 4.84 9.89 2.38
C LEU A 145 5.43 11.18 1.82
N HIS A 146 5.61 11.28 0.50
CA HIS A 146 6.08 12.52 -0.10
C HIS A 146 5.10 13.67 0.17
N GLU A 147 3.79 13.45 0.01
CA GLU A 147 2.77 14.44 0.34
C GLU A 147 2.84 14.85 1.82
N GLU A 148 2.97 13.88 2.73
CA GLU A 148 2.96 14.12 4.17
C GLU A 148 4.20 14.85 4.70
N PHE A 149 5.37 14.61 4.09
CA PHE A 149 6.64 15.15 4.57
C PHE A 149 7.16 16.36 3.78
N PHE A 150 6.73 16.52 2.51
CA PHE A 150 7.35 17.47 1.59
C PHE A 150 6.37 18.35 0.82
N SER A 151 5.03 18.17 0.97
CA SER A 151 4.08 19.05 0.30
C SER A 151 3.83 20.35 1.09
N ASP A 152 3.43 21.38 0.38
CA ASP A 152 3.11 22.72 0.92
C ASP A 152 1.79 22.75 1.72
N GLY A 153 1.33 21.60 2.24
CA GLY A 153 0.15 21.47 3.09
C GLY A 153 -1.16 21.16 2.36
N SER A 154 -1.20 21.12 1.04
CA SER A 154 -2.40 20.69 0.31
C SER A 154 -2.46 19.17 0.21
N LYS A 155 -3.61 18.57 0.59
CA LYS A 155 -3.85 17.14 0.50
C LYS A 155 -4.60 16.80 -0.79
N GLN A 156 -4.01 15.92 -1.61
CA GLN A 156 -4.66 15.44 -2.82
C GLN A 156 -5.69 14.35 -2.50
N VAL A 157 -6.89 14.47 -3.07
CA VAL A 157 -7.97 13.48 -2.98
C VAL A 157 -8.34 13.04 -4.40
N ASN A 158 -8.27 11.74 -4.67
CA ASN A 158 -8.59 11.15 -5.97
C ASN A 158 -10.02 10.60 -5.95
N ILE A 159 -10.87 11.16 -6.80
CA ILE A 159 -12.32 10.90 -6.83
C ILE A 159 -12.66 10.03 -8.05
N TYR A 160 -13.37 8.94 -7.78
CA TYR A 160 -13.97 8.08 -8.80
C TYR A 160 -15.49 8.20 -8.70
N VAL A 161 -16.17 8.51 -9.80
CA VAL A 161 -17.61 8.74 -9.83
C VAL A 161 -18.30 7.65 -10.64
N ALA A 162 -19.11 6.84 -9.98
CA ALA A 162 -20.01 5.89 -10.62
C ALA A 162 -21.39 6.53 -10.81
N GLY A 163 -21.79 6.71 -12.08
CA GLY A 163 -23.02 7.36 -12.45
C GLY A 163 -22.84 8.84 -12.82
N ILE A 164 -23.04 9.16 -14.08
CA ILE A 164 -22.97 10.54 -14.62
C ILE A 164 -24.34 11.02 -15.14
N GLY A 165 -25.42 10.50 -14.54
CA GLY A 165 -26.76 11.02 -14.74
C GLY A 165 -26.96 12.41 -14.11
N THR A 166 -28.21 12.77 -13.81
CA THR A 166 -28.54 14.10 -13.26
C THR A 166 -27.76 14.44 -12.00
N VAL A 167 -27.64 13.51 -11.03
CA VAL A 167 -26.94 13.75 -9.76
C VAL A 167 -25.42 13.83 -9.99
N GLY A 168 -24.85 12.87 -10.73
CA GLY A 168 -23.41 12.84 -10.98
C GLY A 168 -22.93 14.06 -11.78
N SER A 169 -23.67 14.48 -12.80
CA SER A 169 -23.34 15.70 -13.56
C SER A 169 -23.36 16.95 -12.66
N ARG A 170 -24.32 17.06 -11.74
CA ARG A 170 -24.36 18.17 -10.78
C ARG A 170 -23.21 18.14 -9.79
N LEU A 171 -22.82 16.95 -9.31
CA LEU A 171 -21.65 16.79 -8.45
C LEU A 171 -20.39 17.30 -9.19
N ILE A 172 -20.21 16.89 -10.44
CA ILE A 172 -19.05 17.29 -11.25
C ILE A 172 -19.04 18.82 -11.48
N ASP A 173 -20.19 19.42 -11.79
CA ASP A 173 -20.30 20.88 -11.90
C ASP A 173 -19.93 21.58 -10.59
N GLN A 174 -20.32 21.02 -9.43
CA GLN A 174 -19.94 21.55 -8.12
C GLN A 174 -18.44 21.43 -7.87
N LEU A 175 -17.84 20.25 -8.12
CA LEU A 175 -16.40 20.04 -7.97
C LEU A 175 -15.60 21.05 -8.81
N ARG A 176 -16.04 21.30 -10.05
CA ARG A 176 -15.42 22.28 -10.94
C ARG A 176 -15.57 23.71 -10.40
N SER A 177 -16.78 24.12 -10.02
CA SER A 177 -17.05 25.49 -9.58
C SER A 177 -16.46 25.83 -8.22
N GLN A 178 -16.24 24.84 -7.35
CA GLN A 178 -15.72 24.99 -6.01
C GLN A 178 -14.20 24.69 -5.91
N HIS A 179 -13.55 24.34 -7.02
CA HIS A 179 -12.16 23.89 -7.04
C HIS A 179 -11.22 24.86 -6.30
N ASP A 180 -11.27 26.14 -6.66
CA ASP A 180 -10.38 27.15 -6.08
C ASP A 180 -10.66 27.38 -4.59
N HIS A 181 -11.91 27.38 -4.17
CA HIS A 181 -12.29 27.50 -2.77
C HIS A 181 -11.77 26.31 -1.95
N VAL A 182 -12.01 25.08 -2.43
CA VAL A 182 -11.57 23.87 -1.73
C VAL A 182 -10.04 23.78 -1.68
N LEU A 183 -9.36 24.18 -2.75
CA LEU A 183 -7.90 24.18 -2.78
C LEU A 183 -7.30 25.24 -1.85
N ASN A 184 -7.78 26.49 -1.91
CA ASN A 184 -7.17 27.60 -1.19
C ASN A 184 -7.60 27.69 0.27
N ASP A 185 -8.87 27.43 0.58
CA ASP A 185 -9.42 27.61 1.94
C ASP A 185 -9.36 26.33 2.77
N LEU A 186 -9.44 25.14 2.13
CA LEU A 186 -9.41 23.86 2.81
C LEU A 186 -8.10 23.08 2.60
N SER A 187 -7.21 23.59 1.76
CA SER A 187 -5.95 22.92 1.39
C SER A 187 -6.20 21.49 0.85
N LEU A 188 -7.29 21.30 0.08
CA LEU A 188 -7.66 20.03 -0.53
C LEU A 188 -7.65 20.17 -2.06
N ASN A 189 -6.81 19.39 -2.72
CA ASN A 189 -6.80 19.26 -4.17
C ASN A 189 -7.68 18.07 -4.59
N LEU A 190 -8.94 18.35 -4.96
CA LEU A 190 -9.89 17.34 -5.41
C LEU A 190 -9.70 17.07 -6.91
N ARG A 191 -9.33 15.84 -7.26
CA ARG A 191 -9.16 15.42 -8.66
C ARG A 191 -10.14 14.30 -9.00
N VAL A 192 -10.95 14.48 -10.02
CA VAL A 192 -11.74 13.40 -10.60
C VAL A 192 -10.84 12.61 -11.54
N VAL A 193 -10.46 11.40 -11.13
CA VAL A 193 -9.52 10.53 -11.86
C VAL A 193 -10.20 9.39 -12.58
N GLY A 194 -11.49 9.18 -12.33
CA GLY A 194 -12.27 8.16 -13.03
C GLY A 194 -13.75 8.44 -12.99
N ILE A 195 -14.43 8.20 -14.10
CA ILE A 195 -15.88 8.28 -14.22
C ILE A 195 -16.43 7.04 -14.93
N ALA A 196 -17.61 6.59 -14.54
CA ALA A 196 -18.29 5.49 -15.21
C ALA A 196 -19.80 5.74 -15.34
N ASN A 197 -20.36 5.25 -16.42
CA ASN A 197 -21.81 5.05 -16.57
C ASN A 197 -22.11 3.54 -16.70
N SER A 198 -23.32 3.17 -17.07
CA SER A 198 -23.73 1.76 -17.19
C SER A 198 -22.98 0.94 -18.25
N THR A 199 -22.31 1.59 -19.20
CA THR A 199 -21.73 0.93 -20.37
C THR A 199 -20.29 1.33 -20.68
N ARG A 200 -19.79 2.40 -20.08
CA ARG A 200 -18.48 2.98 -20.39
C ARG A 200 -17.79 3.50 -19.15
N SER A 201 -16.47 3.51 -19.17
CA SER A 201 -15.65 4.13 -18.13
C SER A 201 -14.45 4.86 -18.73
N LEU A 202 -13.99 5.88 -18.03
CA LEU A 202 -12.84 6.70 -18.40
C LEU A 202 -11.97 6.92 -17.18
N PHE A 203 -10.65 6.86 -17.36
CA PHE A 203 -9.65 7.10 -16.32
C PHE A 203 -8.55 8.03 -16.83
N ASP A 204 -8.11 8.92 -15.94
CA ASP A 204 -6.88 9.68 -16.09
C ASP A 204 -6.26 9.87 -14.69
N GLU A 205 -5.08 9.35 -14.47
CA GLU A 205 -4.40 9.42 -13.17
C GLU A 205 -4.00 10.86 -12.80
N ASP A 206 -3.82 11.72 -13.78
CA ASP A 206 -3.49 13.14 -13.59
C ASP A 206 -4.73 14.02 -13.37
N GLY A 207 -5.92 13.44 -13.57
CA GLY A 207 -7.22 14.09 -13.40
C GLY A 207 -7.89 14.44 -14.73
N LEU A 208 -9.18 14.11 -14.81
CA LEU A 208 -10.01 14.36 -15.99
C LEU A 208 -10.33 15.85 -16.12
N ASP A 209 -10.32 16.37 -17.34
CA ASP A 209 -10.85 17.69 -17.64
C ASP A 209 -12.38 17.70 -17.47
N LEU A 210 -12.84 18.42 -16.44
CA LEU A 210 -14.25 18.48 -16.08
C LEU A 210 -15.09 19.37 -17.03
N SER A 211 -14.49 20.02 -18.01
CA SER A 211 -15.19 20.94 -18.91
C SER A 211 -16.08 20.25 -19.95
N ASP A 212 -15.70 19.04 -20.40
CA ASP A 212 -16.41 18.31 -21.47
C ASP A 212 -16.54 16.79 -21.20
N LEU A 213 -16.87 16.43 -19.97
CA LEU A 213 -16.95 15.04 -19.54
C LEU A 213 -17.99 14.19 -20.30
N ARG A 214 -19.08 14.81 -20.81
CA ARG A 214 -20.08 14.07 -21.57
C ARG A 214 -19.53 13.59 -22.89
N THR A 215 -18.88 14.44 -23.64
CA THR A 215 -18.25 14.06 -24.91
C THR A 215 -17.13 13.04 -24.67
N MET A 216 -16.34 13.23 -23.61
CA MET A 216 -15.26 12.31 -23.27
C MET A 216 -15.78 10.90 -22.96
N ILE A 217 -16.85 10.76 -22.15
CA ILE A 217 -17.36 9.43 -21.82
C ILE A 217 -18.10 8.77 -23.00
N ASP A 218 -18.73 9.55 -23.85
CA ASP A 218 -19.38 9.04 -25.04
C ASP A 218 -18.38 8.47 -26.06
N SER A 219 -17.13 8.95 -26.02
CA SER A 219 -16.01 8.43 -26.82
C SER A 219 -15.18 7.36 -26.10
N ALA A 220 -15.42 7.11 -24.80
CA ALA A 220 -14.65 6.16 -24.01
C ALA A 220 -14.93 4.69 -24.40
N GLU A 221 -14.02 3.83 -24.03
CA GLU A 221 -14.18 2.39 -24.26
C GLU A 221 -15.36 1.81 -23.48
N ALA A 222 -15.93 0.73 -24.03
CA ALA A 222 -16.97 -0.03 -23.34
C ALA A 222 -16.40 -0.61 -22.02
N GLY A 223 -17.14 -0.45 -20.94
CA GLY A 223 -16.73 -0.89 -19.62
C GLY A 223 -17.90 -1.43 -18.80
N SER A 224 -17.60 -2.18 -17.78
CA SER A 224 -18.56 -2.66 -16.77
C SER A 224 -18.19 -2.07 -15.39
N VAL A 225 -19.13 -2.15 -14.47
CA VAL A 225 -18.88 -1.78 -13.06
C VAL A 225 -17.70 -2.56 -12.47
N THR A 226 -17.63 -3.86 -12.76
CA THR A 226 -16.54 -4.73 -12.32
C THR A 226 -15.20 -4.25 -12.90
N ALA A 227 -15.13 -4.01 -14.21
CA ALA A 227 -13.92 -3.51 -14.86
C ALA A 227 -13.49 -2.15 -14.30
N PHE A 228 -14.45 -1.26 -14.00
CA PHE A 228 -14.18 0.02 -13.35
C PHE A 228 -13.59 -0.15 -11.96
N THR A 229 -14.17 -1.03 -11.14
CA THR A 229 -13.65 -1.34 -9.80
C THR A 229 -12.26 -1.96 -9.84
N ASP A 230 -12.03 -2.92 -10.74
CA ASP A 230 -10.74 -3.56 -10.90
C ASP A 230 -9.66 -2.56 -11.34
N ALA A 231 -10.01 -1.59 -12.19
CA ALA A 231 -9.12 -0.50 -12.58
C ALA A 231 -8.77 0.42 -11.39
N ILE A 232 -9.73 0.77 -10.53
CA ILE A 232 -9.50 1.54 -9.29
C ILE A 232 -8.51 0.80 -8.39
N ILE A 233 -8.73 -0.50 -8.19
CA ILE A 233 -7.86 -1.35 -7.35
C ILE A 233 -6.45 -1.46 -7.94
N LYS A 234 -6.36 -1.62 -9.26
CA LYS A 234 -5.07 -1.73 -9.97
C LYS A 234 -4.29 -0.42 -9.92
N ASN A 235 -4.94 0.72 -10.11
CA ASN A 235 -4.31 2.03 -10.07
C ASN A 235 -3.83 2.39 -8.65
N ASN A 236 -4.50 1.86 -7.62
CA ASN A 236 -4.13 1.96 -6.21
C ASN A 236 -3.65 3.37 -5.81
N LEU A 237 -4.41 4.42 -6.21
CA LEU A 237 -4.06 5.80 -5.91
C LEU A 237 -4.32 6.10 -4.42
N ARG A 238 -3.49 6.97 -3.84
CA ARG A 238 -3.66 7.44 -2.46
C ARG A 238 -4.91 8.27 -2.28
N ASN A 239 -5.43 8.35 -1.05
CA ASN A 239 -6.60 9.18 -0.70
C ASN A 239 -7.75 9.02 -1.71
N SER A 240 -8.06 7.77 -2.06
CA SER A 240 -9.09 7.45 -3.05
C SER A 240 -10.48 7.48 -2.44
N VAL A 241 -11.40 8.12 -3.14
CA VAL A 241 -12.81 8.19 -2.77
C VAL A 241 -13.67 7.72 -3.95
N PHE A 242 -14.47 6.70 -3.73
CA PHE A 242 -15.47 6.23 -4.68
C PHE A 242 -16.82 6.84 -4.37
N VAL A 243 -17.40 7.56 -5.32
CA VAL A 243 -18.70 8.23 -5.18
C VAL A 243 -19.71 7.47 -6.03
N ASP A 244 -20.65 6.80 -5.37
CA ASP A 244 -21.77 6.11 -6.01
C ASP A 244 -23.02 6.99 -6.04
N VAL A 245 -23.33 7.49 -7.22
CA VAL A 245 -24.55 8.25 -7.53
C VAL A 245 -25.45 7.48 -8.50
N THR A 246 -25.38 6.15 -8.45
CA THR A 246 -26.24 5.24 -9.21
C THR A 246 -27.43 4.76 -8.39
N ALA A 247 -28.29 3.95 -9.02
CA ALA A 247 -29.34 3.16 -8.36
C ALA A 247 -29.11 1.66 -8.60
N SER A 248 -27.90 1.25 -8.98
CA SER A 248 -27.57 -0.14 -9.33
C SER A 248 -27.15 -0.94 -8.09
N ALA A 249 -27.73 -2.13 -7.92
CA ALA A 249 -27.30 -3.09 -6.91
C ALA A 249 -25.89 -3.65 -7.21
N ASP A 250 -25.54 -3.83 -8.49
CA ASP A 250 -24.24 -4.37 -8.90
C ASP A 250 -23.08 -3.48 -8.46
N VAL A 251 -23.31 -2.16 -8.36
CA VAL A 251 -22.30 -1.22 -7.84
C VAL A 251 -22.07 -1.43 -6.34
N VAL A 252 -23.13 -1.70 -5.58
CA VAL A 252 -23.06 -1.93 -4.15
C VAL A 252 -22.27 -3.21 -3.83
N GLU A 253 -22.39 -4.24 -4.65
CA GLU A 253 -21.62 -5.49 -4.50
C GLU A 253 -20.11 -5.29 -4.59
N MET A 254 -19.66 -4.19 -5.20
CA MET A 254 -18.24 -3.88 -5.31
C MET A 254 -17.66 -3.18 -4.07
N TYR A 255 -18.49 -2.67 -3.16
CA TYR A 255 -18.03 -1.91 -1.99
C TYR A 255 -17.04 -2.66 -1.10
N PRO A 256 -17.26 -3.94 -0.74
CA PRO A 256 -16.29 -4.67 0.08
C PRO A 256 -14.88 -4.67 -0.51
N LYS A 257 -14.75 -4.92 -1.82
CA LYS A 257 -13.46 -4.93 -2.52
C LYS A 257 -12.75 -3.58 -2.47
N LEU A 258 -13.49 -2.48 -2.59
CA LEU A 258 -12.96 -1.12 -2.52
C LEU A 258 -12.52 -0.76 -1.09
N LEU A 259 -13.35 -1.08 -0.10
CA LEU A 259 -13.05 -0.83 1.32
C LEU A 259 -11.82 -1.60 1.79
N GLU A 260 -11.65 -2.86 1.38
CA GLU A 260 -10.45 -3.67 1.64
C GLU A 260 -9.16 -3.04 1.08
N ARG A 261 -9.30 -2.13 0.11
CA ARG A 261 -8.19 -1.36 -0.48
C ARG A 261 -8.10 0.07 0.04
N SER A 262 -8.78 0.37 1.16
CA SER A 262 -8.80 1.70 1.77
C SER A 262 -9.29 2.80 0.81
N VAL A 263 -10.21 2.44 -0.10
CA VAL A 263 -10.97 3.40 -0.88
C VAL A 263 -12.20 3.79 -0.07
N SER A 264 -12.31 5.06 0.28
CA SER A 264 -13.49 5.58 1.00
C SER A 264 -14.70 5.59 0.06
N ILE A 265 -15.90 5.32 0.60
CA ILE A 265 -17.13 5.29 -0.20
C ILE A 265 -18.09 6.40 0.27
N ILE A 266 -18.57 7.17 -0.72
CA ILE A 266 -19.68 8.11 -0.54
C ILE A 266 -20.83 7.63 -1.42
N ALA A 267 -21.97 7.27 -0.84
CA ALA A 267 -23.08 6.70 -1.58
C ALA A 267 -24.35 7.55 -1.46
N CYS A 268 -24.93 7.88 -2.61
CA CYS A 268 -26.32 8.30 -2.75
C CYS A 268 -27.25 7.13 -3.08
N ASN A 269 -26.67 5.95 -3.27
CA ASN A 269 -27.38 4.71 -3.60
C ASN A 269 -28.08 4.14 -2.38
N LYS A 270 -29.42 4.14 -2.40
CA LYS A 270 -30.24 3.70 -1.28
C LYS A 270 -30.21 2.18 -1.07
N VAL A 271 -29.87 1.40 -2.10
CA VAL A 271 -29.78 -0.06 -2.01
C VAL A 271 -28.72 -0.46 -0.97
N ALA A 272 -27.60 0.22 -0.93
CA ALA A 272 -26.53 -0.03 0.03
C ALA A 272 -26.95 0.13 1.49
N ALA A 273 -27.92 1.03 1.77
CA ALA A 273 -28.39 1.33 3.12
C ALA A 273 -29.62 0.50 3.54
N SER A 274 -30.28 -0.18 2.60
CA SER A 274 -31.57 -0.84 2.83
C SER A 274 -31.57 -2.34 2.61
N ALA A 275 -30.59 -2.92 1.93
CA ALA A 275 -30.63 -4.32 1.46
C ALA A 275 -29.95 -5.34 2.39
N ALA A 276 -29.32 -4.92 3.49
CA ALA A 276 -28.48 -5.78 4.33
C ALA A 276 -28.97 -5.87 5.78
N TYR A 277 -30.24 -6.17 6.00
CA TYR A 277 -30.74 -6.59 7.31
C TYR A 277 -31.54 -7.86 7.19
#